data_e4a66ccb20cf373dc5bec30bb1667157
#
_entry.id   e4a66ccb20cf373dc5bec30bb1667157
#
_cell.length_a   1.000
_cell.length_b   1.000
_cell.length_c   1.000
_cell.angle_alpha   90.00
_cell.angle_beta   90.00
_cell.angle_gamma   90.00
#
_symmetry.space_group_name_H-M   'P 1'
#
loop_
_entity.id
_entity.type
_entity.pdbx_description
1 polymer ?
#
loop_
_entity_poly.entity_id
_entity_poly.type
_entity_poly.pdbx_seq_one_letter_code
_entity_poly.pdbx_strand_id
1 'polypeptide(L)'
;DETIMTAEWPKFEEKYAFQKEEQEIEKLKDVIIGIRNIRNNMNVHPSRKSKLIVVTENYKNLINESESILNKLGFAESIELKNNKNGIPSNAVSVVTDGIEVFMPFEDLVDLEAEKERLQSEKTKLESEVARATKMLSNPGFVNKAPEAKINEEKAKLVKYQEMLDSVNERLKNI
;
A
#
# COMPACT_ATOMS: atom_id res chain seq x y z
N ASP A 1 -36.82 -21.39 -32.18
CA ASP A 1 -35.84 -20.71 -31.31
C ASP A 1 -34.76 -20.10 -32.19
N GLU A 2 -34.67 -18.77 -32.23
CA GLU A 2 -33.59 -18.10 -32.93
C GLU A 2 -32.27 -18.41 -32.20
N THR A 3 -31.28 -18.85 -32.96
CA THR A 3 -29.94 -18.98 -32.39
C THR A 3 -29.24 -17.63 -32.46
N ILE A 4 -28.28 -17.40 -31.59
CA ILE A 4 -27.46 -16.17 -31.59
C ILE A 4 -26.79 -15.91 -32.96
N MET A 5 -26.64 -16.96 -33.77
CA MET A 5 -26.05 -16.90 -35.10
C MET A 5 -27.02 -16.32 -36.16
N THR A 6 -28.32 -16.39 -35.91
CA THR A 6 -29.39 -15.94 -36.83
C THR A 6 -30.19 -14.76 -36.28
N ALA A 7 -29.93 -14.37 -35.05
CA ALA A 7 -30.55 -13.20 -34.43
C ALA A 7 -30.09 -11.89 -35.08
N GLU A 8 -30.99 -10.92 -35.19
CA GLU A 8 -30.60 -9.58 -35.62
C GLU A 8 -29.59 -8.98 -34.65
N TRP A 9 -28.62 -8.22 -35.19
CA TRP A 9 -27.66 -7.49 -34.36
C TRP A 9 -28.39 -6.45 -33.51
N PRO A 10 -28.05 -6.32 -32.20
CA PRO A 10 -28.68 -5.35 -31.33
C PRO A 10 -28.56 -3.93 -31.90
N LYS A 11 -29.66 -3.20 -31.93
CA LYS A 11 -29.70 -1.78 -32.33
C LYS A 11 -29.68 -0.91 -31.07
N PHE A 12 -29.01 0.24 -31.15
CA PHE A 12 -29.06 1.22 -30.06
C PHE A 12 -30.50 1.68 -29.83
N GLU A 13 -30.94 1.63 -28.60
CA GLU A 13 -32.21 2.18 -28.14
C GLU A 13 -31.95 3.12 -26.97
N GLU A 14 -32.38 4.37 -27.09
CA GLU A 14 -32.15 5.44 -26.10
C GLU A 14 -32.69 5.08 -24.69
N LYS A 15 -33.75 4.29 -24.61
CA LYS A 15 -34.33 3.80 -23.35
C LYS A 15 -33.35 2.94 -22.51
N TYR A 16 -32.25 2.42 -23.12
CA TYR A 16 -31.20 1.67 -22.45
C TYR A 16 -29.93 2.50 -22.22
N ALA A 17 -29.96 3.79 -22.50
CA ALA A 17 -28.88 4.71 -22.20
C ALA A 17 -29.02 5.25 -20.77
N PHE A 18 -28.41 4.59 -19.82
CA PHE A 18 -28.44 4.95 -18.39
C PHE A 18 -27.27 5.86 -18.03
N GLN A 19 -27.25 7.09 -18.59
CA GLN A 19 -26.13 8.03 -18.48
C GLN A 19 -25.77 8.39 -17.03
N LYS A 20 -26.76 8.51 -16.14
CA LYS A 20 -26.53 8.82 -14.74
C LYS A 20 -25.86 7.65 -14.02
N GLU A 21 -26.39 6.48 -14.20
CA GLU A 21 -25.88 5.24 -13.59
C GLU A 21 -24.47 4.91 -14.14
N GLU A 22 -24.21 5.19 -15.41
CA GLU A 22 -22.88 5.07 -16.01
C GLU A 22 -21.88 5.98 -15.31
N GLN A 23 -22.21 7.27 -15.11
CA GLN A 23 -21.35 8.21 -14.40
C GLN A 23 -21.09 7.80 -12.95
N GLU A 24 -22.12 7.30 -12.25
CA GLU A 24 -21.97 6.80 -10.89
C GLU A 24 -21.06 5.57 -10.82
N ILE A 25 -21.18 4.64 -11.76
CA ILE A 25 -20.29 3.47 -11.85
C ILE A 25 -18.86 3.86 -12.21
N GLU A 26 -18.65 4.84 -13.09
CA GLU A 26 -17.30 5.34 -13.38
C GLU A 26 -16.64 5.92 -12.12
N LYS A 27 -17.35 6.70 -11.30
CA LYS A 27 -16.84 7.21 -10.02
C LYS A 27 -16.48 6.07 -9.06
N LEU A 28 -17.31 5.03 -8.97
CA LEU A 28 -17.03 3.86 -8.15
C LEU A 28 -15.76 3.12 -8.63
N LYS A 29 -15.59 3.01 -9.94
CA LYS A 29 -14.38 2.42 -10.54
C LYS A 29 -13.13 3.22 -10.16
N ASP A 30 -13.18 4.55 -10.23
CA ASP A 30 -12.05 5.41 -9.85
C ASP A 30 -11.67 5.21 -8.37
N VAL A 31 -12.65 5.11 -7.49
CA VAL A 31 -12.43 4.78 -6.07
C VAL A 31 -11.74 3.41 -5.91
N ILE A 32 -12.24 2.38 -6.58
CA ILE A 32 -11.67 1.03 -6.50
C ILE A 32 -10.25 1.00 -7.06
N ILE A 33 -9.99 1.68 -8.18
CA ILE A 33 -8.66 1.81 -8.76
C ILE A 33 -7.71 2.50 -7.78
N GLY A 34 -8.15 3.59 -7.16
CA GLY A 34 -7.36 4.31 -6.15
C GLY A 34 -7.00 3.43 -4.95
N ILE A 35 -7.97 2.70 -4.39
CA ILE A 35 -7.75 1.74 -3.30
C ILE A 35 -6.72 0.69 -3.71
N ARG A 36 -6.87 0.08 -4.89
CA ARG A 36 -5.96 -0.95 -5.39
C ARG A 36 -4.55 -0.43 -5.63
N ASN A 37 -4.41 0.79 -6.14
CA ASN A 37 -3.11 1.42 -6.35
C ASN A 37 -2.37 1.63 -5.02
N ILE A 38 -3.05 2.14 -3.99
CA ILE A 38 -2.47 2.30 -2.66
C ILE A 38 -2.05 0.94 -2.09
N ARG A 39 -2.94 -0.04 -2.10
CA ARG A 39 -2.65 -1.39 -1.61
C ARG A 39 -1.46 -2.03 -2.32
N ASN A 40 -1.37 -1.83 -3.62
CA ASN A 40 -0.26 -2.34 -4.44
C ASN A 40 1.07 -1.64 -4.09
N ASN A 41 1.06 -0.31 -3.96
CA ASN A 41 2.24 0.48 -3.58
C ASN A 41 2.75 0.12 -2.18
N MET A 42 1.85 -0.27 -1.27
CA MET A 42 2.18 -0.71 0.09
C MET A 42 2.44 -2.21 0.20
N ASN A 43 2.38 -2.97 -0.91
CA ASN A 43 2.52 -4.42 -0.95
C ASN A 43 1.56 -5.15 0.00
N VAL A 44 0.32 -4.66 0.12
CA VAL A 44 -0.71 -5.27 0.99
C VAL A 44 -1.15 -6.60 0.40
N HIS A 45 -1.09 -7.66 1.21
CA HIS A 45 -1.52 -8.99 0.75
C HIS A 45 -3.01 -8.99 0.33
N PRO A 46 -3.41 -9.67 -0.76
CA PRO A 46 -4.79 -9.67 -1.25
C PRO A 46 -5.85 -10.18 -0.24
N SER A 47 -5.47 -11.10 0.66
CA SER A 47 -6.39 -11.61 1.69
C SER A 47 -6.65 -10.61 2.82
N ARG A 48 -5.82 -9.58 2.97
CA ARG A 48 -5.97 -8.59 4.03
C ARG A 48 -7.02 -7.59 3.65
N LYS A 49 -8.07 -7.51 4.43
CA LYS A 49 -9.15 -6.53 4.27
C LYS A 49 -8.90 -5.34 5.19
N SER A 50 -9.46 -4.20 4.82
CA SER A 50 -9.37 -2.96 5.59
C SER A 50 -10.72 -2.32 5.79
N LYS A 51 -10.89 -1.60 6.87
CA LYS A 51 -12.03 -0.70 7.04
C LYS A 51 -11.92 0.44 6.04
N LEU A 52 -13.00 0.75 5.33
CA LEU A 52 -13.10 1.93 4.46
C LEU A 52 -13.93 3.00 5.16
N ILE A 53 -13.34 4.14 5.45
CA ILE A 53 -14.04 5.31 5.96
C ILE A 53 -14.26 6.23 4.77
N VAL A 54 -15.51 6.35 4.33
CA VAL A 54 -15.86 7.10 3.12
C VAL A 54 -16.49 8.42 3.51
N VAL A 55 -15.88 9.51 3.06
CA VAL A 55 -16.40 10.88 3.25
C VAL A 55 -16.95 11.37 1.92
N THR A 56 -18.24 11.57 1.88
CA THR A 56 -18.95 12.11 0.70
C THR A 56 -20.25 12.78 1.12
N GLU A 57 -20.63 13.84 0.42
CA GLU A 57 -21.92 14.50 0.61
C GLU A 57 -22.96 13.95 -0.37
N ASN A 58 -22.58 13.76 -1.63
CA ASN A 58 -23.50 13.53 -2.74
C ASN A 58 -23.65 12.06 -3.14
N TYR A 59 -22.71 11.18 -2.77
CA TYR A 59 -22.65 9.80 -3.28
C TYR A 59 -22.92 8.74 -2.21
N LYS A 60 -23.63 9.08 -1.12
CA LYS A 60 -23.94 8.14 -0.03
C LYS A 60 -24.75 6.95 -0.51
N ASN A 61 -25.77 7.20 -1.33
CA ASN A 61 -26.61 6.13 -1.87
C ASN A 61 -25.81 5.20 -2.76
N LEU A 62 -24.97 5.75 -3.64
CA LEU A 62 -24.06 4.97 -4.48
C LEU A 62 -23.16 4.05 -3.65
N ILE A 63 -22.54 4.56 -2.59
CA ILE A 63 -21.67 3.77 -1.73
C ILE A 63 -22.46 2.66 -1.01
N ASN A 64 -23.63 2.96 -0.46
CA ASN A 64 -24.48 1.98 0.21
C ASN A 64 -24.93 0.86 -0.75
N GLU A 65 -25.41 1.21 -1.94
CA GLU A 65 -25.84 0.25 -2.95
C GLU A 65 -24.67 -0.58 -3.51
N SER A 66 -23.46 -0.02 -3.48
CA SER A 66 -22.24 -0.65 -3.98
C SER A 66 -21.40 -1.37 -2.92
N GLU A 67 -21.92 -1.54 -1.69
CA GLU A 67 -21.20 -2.17 -0.59
C GLU A 67 -20.62 -3.53 -0.98
N SER A 68 -21.41 -4.38 -1.62
CA SER A 68 -20.97 -5.72 -2.07
C SER A 68 -19.81 -5.67 -3.08
N ILE A 69 -19.78 -4.64 -3.92
CA ILE A 69 -18.74 -4.40 -4.92
C ILE A 69 -17.45 -3.93 -4.22
N LEU A 70 -17.57 -2.98 -3.29
CA LEU A 70 -16.44 -2.48 -2.51
C LEU A 70 -15.85 -3.56 -1.62
N ASN A 71 -16.67 -4.43 -1.01
CA ASN A 71 -16.21 -5.57 -0.22
C ASN A 71 -15.38 -6.57 -1.06
N LYS A 72 -15.77 -6.81 -2.32
CA LYS A 72 -15.07 -7.74 -3.21
C LYS A 72 -13.90 -7.10 -3.93
N LEU A 73 -14.08 -5.92 -4.52
CA LEU A 73 -13.10 -5.30 -5.41
C LEU A 73 -12.22 -4.27 -4.72
N GLY A 74 -12.72 -3.62 -3.66
CA GLY A 74 -11.99 -2.68 -2.81
C GLY A 74 -11.33 -3.35 -1.60
N PHE A 75 -11.55 -4.66 -1.40
CA PHE A 75 -11.05 -5.41 -0.24
C PHE A 75 -11.52 -4.81 1.10
N ALA A 76 -12.75 -4.31 1.13
CA ALA A 76 -13.32 -3.77 2.35
C ALA A 76 -13.73 -4.91 3.31
N GLU A 77 -13.45 -4.74 4.59
CA GLU A 77 -14.02 -5.52 5.69
C GLU A 77 -15.34 -4.90 6.16
N SER A 78 -15.33 -3.59 6.30
CA SER A 78 -16.50 -2.78 6.65
C SER A 78 -16.40 -1.40 6.00
N ILE A 79 -17.56 -0.75 5.80
CA ILE A 79 -17.65 0.58 5.22
C ILE A 79 -18.34 1.49 6.23
N GLU A 80 -17.69 2.59 6.59
CA GLU A 80 -18.23 3.63 7.44
C GLU A 80 -18.41 4.92 6.65
N LEU A 81 -19.65 5.37 6.48
CA LEU A 81 -19.96 6.65 5.82
C LEU A 81 -19.90 7.79 6.83
N LYS A 82 -19.16 8.85 6.47
CA LYS A 82 -19.05 10.09 7.24
C LYS A 82 -19.41 11.31 6.39
N ASN A 83 -19.85 12.37 7.06
CA ASN A 83 -20.09 13.68 6.43
C ASN A 83 -18.86 14.59 6.48
N ASN A 84 -17.93 14.28 7.35
CA ASN A 84 -16.69 15.06 7.56
C ASN A 84 -15.55 14.16 7.99
N LYS A 85 -14.35 14.75 8.07
CA LYS A 85 -13.12 14.04 8.41
C LYS A 85 -12.89 13.86 9.93
N ASN A 86 -13.86 14.21 10.76
CA ASN A 86 -13.69 14.14 12.21
C ASN A 86 -13.55 12.68 12.68
N GLY A 87 -12.57 12.42 13.53
CA GLY A 87 -12.32 11.09 14.08
C GLY A 87 -11.72 10.09 13.09
N ILE A 88 -11.18 10.56 11.96
CA ILE A 88 -10.34 9.73 11.09
C ILE A 88 -8.92 9.71 11.67
N PRO A 89 -8.28 8.53 11.79
CA PRO A 89 -6.90 8.45 12.26
C PRO A 89 -5.96 9.31 11.40
N SER A 90 -5.04 10.04 12.04
CA SER A 90 -4.11 10.92 11.33
C SER A 90 -3.12 10.18 10.41
N ASN A 91 -2.90 8.89 10.67
CA ASN A 91 -2.08 7.99 9.89
C ASN A 91 -2.86 7.22 8.82
N ALA A 92 -4.17 7.47 8.66
CA ALA A 92 -4.97 6.83 7.63
C ALA A 92 -4.50 7.24 6.22
N VAL A 93 -4.38 6.26 5.35
CA VAL A 93 -4.03 6.48 3.94
C VAL A 93 -5.30 6.84 3.18
N SER A 94 -5.25 7.87 2.33
CA SER A 94 -6.44 8.37 1.64
C SER A 94 -6.38 8.22 0.12
N VAL A 95 -7.53 7.94 -0.46
CA VAL A 95 -7.83 8.06 -1.89
C VAL A 95 -8.80 9.23 -2.06
N VAL A 96 -8.46 10.17 -2.90
CA VAL A 96 -9.31 11.32 -3.22
C VAL A 96 -9.71 11.23 -4.68
N THR A 97 -11.01 11.20 -4.91
CA THR A 97 -11.62 11.25 -6.24
C THR A 97 -12.63 12.42 -6.28
N ASP A 98 -13.24 12.66 -7.43
CA ASP A 98 -14.23 13.74 -7.58
C ASP A 98 -15.49 13.48 -6.74
N GLY A 99 -15.56 14.12 -5.57
CA GLY A 99 -16.67 14.09 -4.63
C GLY A 99 -16.70 12.90 -3.66
N ILE A 100 -15.68 12.02 -3.67
CA ILE A 100 -15.56 10.90 -2.74
C ILE A 100 -14.13 10.84 -2.21
N GLU A 101 -13.98 10.85 -0.90
CA GLU A 101 -12.70 10.58 -0.24
C GLU A 101 -12.81 9.29 0.58
N VAL A 102 -11.89 8.38 0.38
CA VAL A 102 -11.84 7.11 1.11
C VAL A 102 -10.57 7.06 1.94
N PHE A 103 -10.73 6.75 3.22
CA PHE A 103 -9.64 6.62 4.16
C PHE A 103 -9.54 5.16 4.63
N MET A 104 -8.33 4.65 4.65
CA MET A 104 -8.00 3.31 5.15
C MET A 104 -7.04 3.45 6.33
N PRO A 105 -7.37 2.93 7.53
CA PRO A 105 -6.43 2.91 8.65
C PRO A 105 -5.14 2.21 8.25
N PHE A 106 -4.00 2.79 8.60
CA PHE A 106 -2.69 2.24 8.25
C PHE A 106 -2.47 0.83 8.83
N GLU A 107 -2.97 0.61 10.05
CA GLU A 107 -2.87 -0.65 10.76
C GLU A 107 -3.58 -1.82 10.05
N ASP A 108 -4.64 -1.50 9.30
CA ASP A 108 -5.35 -2.50 8.49
C ASP A 108 -4.55 -2.91 7.24
N LEU A 109 -3.70 -2.02 6.73
CA LEU A 109 -2.96 -2.23 5.49
C LEU A 109 -1.62 -2.92 5.72
N VAL A 110 -0.98 -2.69 6.86
CA VAL A 110 0.34 -3.23 7.18
C VAL A 110 0.24 -4.30 8.26
N ASP A 111 0.88 -5.43 8.04
CA ASP A 111 1.12 -6.40 9.09
C ASP A 111 2.30 -5.91 9.95
N LEU A 112 1.97 -5.16 11.00
CA LEU A 112 2.97 -4.55 11.87
C LEU A 112 3.87 -5.61 12.53
N GLU A 113 3.32 -6.77 12.87
CA GLU A 113 4.11 -7.85 13.46
C GLU A 113 5.07 -8.48 12.44
N ALA A 114 4.55 -8.84 11.27
CA ALA A 114 5.38 -9.39 10.20
C ALA A 114 6.43 -8.39 9.70
N GLU A 115 6.09 -7.10 9.59
CA GLU A 115 7.04 -6.05 9.21
C GLU A 115 8.09 -5.83 10.29
N LYS A 116 7.69 -5.87 11.56
CA LYS A 116 8.60 -5.78 12.70
C LYS A 116 9.57 -6.97 12.74
N GLU A 117 9.09 -8.19 12.54
CA GLU A 117 9.95 -9.37 12.44
C GLU A 117 10.92 -9.28 11.26
N ARG A 118 10.45 -8.82 10.10
CA ARG A 118 11.29 -8.60 8.91
C ARG A 118 12.38 -7.58 9.19
N LEU A 119 12.02 -6.42 9.74
CA LEU A 119 12.98 -5.38 10.10
C LEU A 119 13.96 -5.83 11.17
N GLN A 120 13.51 -6.62 12.15
CA GLN A 120 14.39 -7.19 13.18
C GLN A 120 15.40 -8.18 12.59
N SER A 121 14.98 -9.00 11.63
CA SER A 121 15.89 -9.92 10.91
C SER A 121 16.91 -9.14 10.07
N GLU A 122 16.46 -8.10 9.38
CA GLU A 122 17.33 -7.21 8.59
C GLU A 122 18.34 -6.48 9.47
N LYS A 123 17.90 -5.95 10.61
CA LYS A 123 18.77 -5.34 11.64
C LYS A 123 19.88 -6.30 12.08
N THR A 124 19.52 -7.52 12.45
CA THR A 124 20.50 -8.53 12.91
C THR A 124 21.56 -8.83 11.84
N LYS A 125 21.14 -8.90 10.56
CA LYS A 125 22.07 -9.08 9.44
C LYS A 125 23.03 -7.89 9.29
N LEU A 126 22.48 -6.67 9.32
CA LEU A 126 23.28 -5.44 9.20
C LEU A 126 24.24 -5.27 10.37
N GLU A 127 23.82 -5.56 11.62
CA GLU A 127 24.69 -5.56 12.80
C GLU A 127 25.85 -6.53 12.65
N SER A 128 25.61 -7.72 12.09
CA SER A 128 26.67 -8.69 11.84
C SER A 128 27.67 -8.21 10.77
N GLU A 129 27.20 -7.55 9.72
CA GLU A 129 28.05 -6.98 8.67
C GLU A 129 28.88 -5.78 9.18
N VAL A 130 28.27 -4.90 9.98
CA VAL A 130 28.98 -3.80 10.65
C VAL A 130 30.06 -4.36 11.58
N ALA A 131 29.74 -5.36 12.41
CA ALA A 131 30.69 -5.97 13.31
C ALA A 131 31.86 -6.67 12.54
N ARG A 132 31.56 -7.35 11.43
CA ARG A 132 32.54 -7.99 10.55
C ARG A 132 33.48 -6.95 9.94
N ALA A 133 32.96 -5.89 9.35
CA ALA A 133 33.74 -4.83 8.72
C ALA A 133 34.60 -4.08 9.75
N THR A 134 34.05 -3.78 10.91
CA THR A 134 34.75 -3.12 12.02
C THR A 134 35.91 -4.00 12.52
N LYS A 135 35.65 -5.30 12.74
CA LYS A 135 36.69 -6.26 13.16
C LYS A 135 37.81 -6.38 12.11
N MET A 136 37.45 -6.35 10.83
CA MET A 136 38.44 -6.45 9.74
C MET A 136 39.30 -5.18 9.66
N LEU A 137 38.69 -4.00 9.80
CA LEU A 137 39.40 -2.72 9.81
C LEU A 137 40.19 -2.45 11.08
N SER A 138 39.88 -3.11 12.20
CA SER A 138 40.63 -3.03 13.46
C SER A 138 41.78 -4.05 13.53
N ASN A 139 41.86 -4.99 12.57
CA ASN A 139 42.93 -5.99 12.55
C ASN A 139 44.21 -5.41 11.93
N PRO A 140 45.31 -5.25 12.73
CA PRO A 140 46.58 -4.73 12.21
C PRO A 140 47.17 -5.59 11.09
N GLY A 141 46.94 -6.90 11.13
CA GLY A 141 47.39 -7.84 10.09
C GLY A 141 46.72 -7.61 8.73
N PHE A 142 45.49 -7.10 8.72
CA PHE A 142 44.78 -6.72 7.50
C PHE A 142 45.22 -5.31 7.06
N VAL A 143 45.14 -4.32 7.94
CA VAL A 143 45.39 -2.91 7.60
C VAL A 143 46.84 -2.69 7.12
N ASN A 144 47.82 -3.40 7.66
CA ASN A 144 49.22 -3.24 7.27
C ASN A 144 49.65 -4.06 6.03
N LYS A 145 48.83 -5.04 5.59
CA LYS A 145 49.16 -5.93 4.47
C LYS A 145 48.23 -5.83 3.27
N ALA A 146 47.02 -5.35 3.45
CA ALA A 146 46.05 -5.25 2.36
C ALA A 146 46.36 -4.04 1.46
N PRO A 147 46.09 -4.13 0.17
CA PRO A 147 46.11 -2.97 -0.73
C PRO A 147 45.20 -1.86 -0.25
N GLU A 148 45.62 -0.61 -0.38
CA GLU A 148 44.85 0.57 0.06
C GLU A 148 43.44 0.62 -0.55
N ALA A 149 43.31 0.18 -1.79
CA ALA A 149 42.00 0.08 -2.48
C ALA A 149 41.01 -0.84 -1.72
N LYS A 150 41.47 -1.98 -1.17
CA LYS A 150 40.64 -2.89 -0.38
C LYS A 150 40.27 -2.32 0.98
N ILE A 151 41.18 -1.60 1.62
CA ILE A 151 40.90 -0.93 2.89
C ILE A 151 39.83 0.14 2.70
N ASN A 152 39.91 0.93 1.61
CA ASN A 152 38.94 1.95 1.29
C ASN A 152 37.58 1.36 0.90
N GLU A 153 37.54 0.22 0.19
CA GLU A 153 36.34 -0.52 -0.11
C GLU A 153 35.60 -0.99 1.16
N GLU A 154 36.34 -1.59 2.12
CA GLU A 154 35.75 -2.04 3.39
C GLU A 154 35.29 -0.87 4.27
N LYS A 155 35.99 0.27 4.26
CA LYS A 155 35.50 1.50 4.91
C LYS A 155 34.21 2.00 4.29
N ALA A 156 34.11 2.04 2.97
CA ALA A 156 32.90 2.45 2.27
C ALA A 156 31.70 1.51 2.56
N LYS A 157 31.95 0.19 2.63
CA LYS A 157 30.94 -0.79 3.05
C LYS A 157 30.48 -0.57 4.48
N LEU A 158 31.40 -0.30 5.41
CA LEU A 158 31.06 -0.03 6.80
C LEU A 158 30.13 1.19 6.93
N VAL A 159 30.45 2.29 6.26
CA VAL A 159 29.60 3.50 6.26
C VAL A 159 28.22 3.17 5.70
N LYS A 160 28.16 2.49 4.56
CA LYS A 160 26.88 2.10 3.94
C LYS A 160 26.03 1.21 4.85
N TYR A 161 26.63 0.19 5.48
CA TYR A 161 25.89 -0.69 6.40
C TYR A 161 25.42 0.05 7.65
N GLN A 162 26.19 1.02 8.14
CA GLN A 162 25.78 1.85 9.27
C GLN A 162 24.57 2.73 8.91
N GLU A 163 24.60 3.40 7.76
CA GLU A 163 23.46 4.19 7.26
C GLU A 163 22.20 3.34 7.09
N MET A 164 22.33 2.13 6.53
CA MET A 164 21.21 1.20 6.40
C MET A 164 20.68 0.75 7.77
N LEU A 165 21.57 0.48 8.73
CA LEU A 165 21.20 0.08 10.09
C LEU A 165 20.46 1.21 10.81
N ASP A 166 20.89 2.44 10.65
CA ASP A 166 20.25 3.61 11.24
C ASP A 166 18.85 3.82 10.65
N SER A 167 18.69 3.66 9.34
CA SER A 167 17.39 3.71 8.67
C SER A 167 16.42 2.62 9.17
N VAL A 168 16.91 1.38 9.33
CA VAL A 168 16.10 0.27 9.87
C VAL A 168 15.69 0.54 11.31
N ASN A 169 16.61 1.08 12.15
CA ASN A 169 16.32 1.44 13.53
C ASN A 169 15.26 2.57 13.62
N GLU A 170 15.30 3.56 12.74
CA GLU A 170 14.27 4.60 12.68
C GLU A 170 12.90 4.02 12.29
N ARG A 171 12.86 3.13 11.32
CA ARG A 171 11.61 2.45 10.93
C ARG A 171 11.05 1.62 12.07
N LEU A 172 11.87 0.89 12.81
CA LEU A 172 11.45 0.12 13.98
C LEU A 172 10.91 0.98 15.14
N LYS A 173 11.32 2.24 15.24
CA LYS A 173 10.79 3.18 16.25
C LYS A 173 9.42 3.74 15.86
N ASN A 174 9.11 3.77 14.57
CA ASN A 174 7.89 4.35 14.01
C ASN A 174 6.77 3.32 13.80
N ILE A 175 7.02 2.05 14.08
CA ILE A 175 6.08 0.94 14.14
C ILE A 175 5.75 0.57 15.58
#